data_df50790c6b8a8f1f8c0d19709db7ab08
#
_entry.id   df50790c6b8a8f1f8c0d19709db7ab08
#
_cell.length_a   1.000
_cell.length_b   1.000
_cell.length_c   1.000
_cell.angle_alpha   90.00
_cell.angle_beta   90.00
_cell.angle_gamma   90.00
#
_symmetry.space_group_name_H-M   'P 1'
#
loop_
_entity.id
_entity.type
_entity.pdbx_description
1 polymer ?
#
loop_
_entity_poly.entity_id
_entity_poly.type
_entity_poly.pdbx_seq_one_letter_code
_entity_poly.pdbx_strand_id
1 'polypeptide(L)'
;MSISAQPAILVLADGTSYRGLSFGGLGTTIGEVVFNTGMTGYQEVLTDPSYCGQIVTFTYPELGNTGVNPEDEESNEPQIKGAIARNICPRPSNWRSNQSLPEYLQEHKIPGIYSIDTRALTRKIRTVGAMNGAISTEILNPTELLEKVQSAPRMAGLNLVQKVTTKQVYQWSEPTNPYWEFNSSVSGNTGEKFTVVAIDFGVKKNILRRLASYGCQVIVVPADTPPEEILKYDPDGIFLSNGPGDPSAVTEGVETTKKLLKSSKPVFGICMGHQVLGLALGADTFKLKFGHRGLNQPAGLQQQVEITSQNHGFAINADSLVSEVEITHLNLNDRTVAGLRHKSLPLFSVQYHPEASPGPHDADYLFEYFVQAMRDTSGKVKALS
;
A
#
# COMPACT_ATOMS: atom_id res chain seq x y z
N MET A 1 -16.13 26.40 8.83
CA MET A 1 -16.26 26.44 10.31
C MET A 1 -14.85 26.44 10.92
N SER A 2 -14.62 27.11 12.05
CA SER A 2 -13.32 27.02 12.73
C SER A 2 -13.19 25.60 13.30
N ILE A 3 -12.07 24.94 13.06
CA ILE A 3 -11.74 23.68 13.72
C ILE A 3 -11.77 23.96 15.23
N SER A 4 -12.71 23.34 15.96
CA SER A 4 -12.70 23.40 17.42
C SER A 4 -11.56 22.51 17.90
N ALA A 5 -10.35 23.04 17.89
CA ALA A 5 -9.16 22.33 18.33
C ALA A 5 -9.23 22.06 19.83
N GLN A 6 -9.25 20.80 20.22
CA GLN A 6 -9.19 20.35 21.62
C GLN A 6 -7.78 19.87 21.94
N PRO A 7 -7.36 19.88 23.21
CA PRO A 7 -6.11 19.25 23.62
C PRO A 7 -6.09 17.77 23.22
N ALA A 8 -4.96 17.34 22.71
CA ALA A 8 -4.72 15.94 22.35
C ALA A 8 -3.32 15.51 22.80
N ILE A 9 -3.15 14.22 23.01
CA ILE A 9 -1.86 13.63 23.37
C ILE A 9 -1.56 12.43 22.46
N LEU A 10 -0.30 12.32 22.05
CA LEU A 10 0.28 11.11 21.47
C LEU A 10 1.18 10.48 22.52
N VAL A 11 1.02 9.17 22.76
CA VAL A 11 1.91 8.39 23.63
C VAL A 11 2.42 7.18 22.85
N LEU A 12 3.75 6.96 22.86
CA LEU A 12 4.40 5.83 22.25
C LEU A 12 4.62 4.69 23.26
N ALA A 13 4.81 3.47 22.78
CA ALA A 13 5.02 2.29 23.63
C ALA A 13 6.24 2.35 24.57
N ASP A 14 7.21 3.22 24.28
CA ASP A 14 8.37 3.48 25.14
C ASP A 14 8.15 4.58 26.19
N GLY A 15 6.92 5.10 26.31
CA GLY A 15 6.53 6.16 27.25
C GLY A 15 6.77 7.58 26.74
N THR A 16 7.39 7.76 25.57
CA THR A 16 7.54 9.10 24.98
C THR A 16 6.18 9.69 24.66
N SER A 17 5.93 10.93 25.03
CA SER A 17 4.65 11.60 24.79
C SER A 17 4.82 12.97 24.15
N TYR A 18 3.82 13.37 23.36
CA TYR A 18 3.73 14.67 22.71
C TYR A 18 2.34 15.24 22.95
N ARG A 19 2.28 16.50 23.43
CA ARG A 19 1.03 17.24 23.61
C ARG A 19 0.82 18.17 22.43
N GLY A 20 -0.38 18.18 21.88
CA GLY A 20 -0.77 18.99 20.74
C GLY A 20 -2.25 19.29 20.75
N LEU A 21 -2.79 19.54 19.59
CA LEU A 21 -4.19 19.84 19.34
C LEU A 21 -4.82 18.79 18.42
N SER A 22 -6.10 18.53 18.62
CA SER A 22 -6.84 17.58 17.79
C SER A 22 -7.26 18.19 16.45
N PHE A 23 -7.31 17.36 15.41
CA PHE A 23 -8.06 17.59 14.18
C PHE A 23 -8.73 16.27 13.73
N GLY A 24 -9.83 16.38 12.95
CA GLY A 24 -10.61 15.20 12.58
C GLY A 24 -11.47 14.64 13.70
N GLY A 25 -11.60 13.33 13.80
CA GLY A 25 -12.40 12.63 14.81
C GLY A 25 -11.87 12.81 16.22
N LEU A 26 -12.77 12.77 17.20
CA LEU A 26 -12.44 12.75 18.62
C LEU A 26 -12.39 11.30 19.13
N GLY A 27 -11.78 11.09 20.30
CA GLY A 27 -11.68 9.78 20.94
C GLY A 27 -10.25 9.31 21.11
N THR A 28 -10.10 8.00 21.27
CA THR A 28 -8.81 7.33 21.44
C THR A 28 -8.60 6.30 20.35
N THR A 29 -7.46 6.36 19.66
CA THR A 29 -7.05 5.37 18.66
C THR A 29 -5.68 4.81 18.98
N ILE A 30 -5.46 3.52 18.68
CA ILE A 30 -4.19 2.82 18.89
C ILE A 30 -3.76 2.16 17.58
N GLY A 31 -2.48 2.26 17.25
CA GLY A 31 -1.89 1.64 16.07
C GLY A 31 -0.37 1.72 16.07
N GLU A 32 0.26 1.09 15.07
CA GLU A 32 1.69 1.25 14.86
C GLU A 32 1.99 2.65 14.31
N VAL A 33 2.80 3.43 15.04
CA VAL A 33 3.19 4.78 14.62
C VAL A 33 4.32 4.68 13.62
N VAL A 34 4.04 5.19 12.42
CA VAL A 34 4.96 5.19 11.29
C VAL A 34 5.10 6.60 10.72
N PHE A 35 6.06 6.82 9.82
CA PHE A 35 6.19 8.10 9.13
C PHE A 35 6.21 7.91 7.61
N ASN A 36 5.64 8.87 6.90
CA ASN A 36 5.67 8.97 5.45
C ASN A 36 6.45 10.22 5.04
N THR A 37 7.39 10.09 4.10
CA THR A 37 8.25 11.17 3.62
C THR A 37 7.74 11.84 2.33
N GLY A 38 6.56 11.47 1.84
CA GLY A 38 5.93 12.10 0.69
C GLY A 38 5.61 13.57 0.96
N MET A 39 5.81 14.41 -0.05
CA MET A 39 5.51 15.84 0.01
C MET A 39 4.10 16.15 -0.51
N THR A 40 3.42 15.16 -1.08
CA THR A 40 2.07 15.25 -1.69
C THR A 40 1.36 13.92 -1.52
N GLY A 41 0.09 13.84 -1.93
CA GLY A 41 -0.66 12.57 -1.96
C GLY A 41 -1.11 12.09 -0.60
N TYR A 42 -1.44 13.00 0.32
CA TYR A 42 -1.88 12.58 1.64
C TYR A 42 -3.23 11.86 1.62
N GLN A 43 -4.14 12.20 0.72
CA GLN A 43 -5.44 11.54 0.62
C GLN A 43 -5.28 10.09 0.16
N GLU A 44 -4.44 9.85 -0.83
CA GLU A 44 -4.09 8.51 -1.29
C GLU A 44 -3.47 7.69 -0.15
N VAL A 45 -2.58 8.29 0.67
CA VAL A 45 -2.02 7.64 1.86
C VAL A 45 -3.11 7.32 2.90
N LEU A 46 -4.07 8.23 3.12
CA LEU A 46 -5.17 8.02 4.08
C LEU A 46 -6.07 6.85 3.67
N THR A 47 -6.27 6.67 2.36
CA THR A 47 -7.21 5.71 1.78
C THR A 47 -6.54 4.43 1.26
N ASP A 48 -5.20 4.34 1.26
CA ASP A 48 -4.46 3.12 0.90
C ASP A 48 -4.67 2.03 1.98
N PRO A 49 -5.28 0.87 1.62
CA PRO A 49 -5.51 -0.23 2.56
C PRO A 49 -4.24 -0.74 3.25
N SER A 50 -3.07 -0.59 2.64
CA SER A 50 -1.78 -0.99 3.22
C SER A 50 -1.43 -0.24 4.51
N TYR A 51 -2.08 0.90 4.80
CA TYR A 51 -1.93 1.61 6.08
C TYR A 51 -2.90 1.14 7.18
N CYS A 52 -3.72 0.13 6.94
CA CYS A 52 -4.62 -0.41 7.97
C CYS A 52 -3.82 -0.81 9.23
N GLY A 53 -4.30 -0.35 10.39
CA GLY A 53 -3.63 -0.59 11.69
C GLY A 53 -2.52 0.41 12.03
N GLN A 54 -2.23 1.40 11.18
CA GLN A 54 -1.15 2.36 11.38
C GLN A 54 -1.65 3.77 11.72
N ILE A 55 -0.89 4.49 12.55
CA ILE A 55 -1.00 5.92 12.79
C ILE A 55 0.12 6.58 11.99
N VAL A 56 -0.24 7.41 11.01
CA VAL A 56 0.71 7.96 10.04
C VAL A 56 1.19 9.34 10.43
N THR A 57 2.51 9.49 10.61
CA THR A 57 3.17 10.78 10.77
C THR A 57 3.56 11.32 9.40
N PHE A 58 2.96 12.42 8.97
CA PHE A 58 3.37 13.13 7.77
C PHE A 58 4.57 14.02 8.08
N THR A 59 5.69 13.79 7.38
CA THR A 59 6.90 14.60 7.58
C THR A 59 6.82 15.95 6.85
N TYR A 60 5.96 16.06 5.85
CA TYR A 60 5.63 17.34 5.21
C TYR A 60 4.87 18.23 6.21
N PRO A 61 5.33 19.48 6.43
CA PRO A 61 4.85 20.27 7.55
C PRO A 61 3.41 20.77 7.42
N GLU A 62 2.92 21.03 6.21
CA GLU A 62 1.57 21.52 5.93
C GLU A 62 0.69 20.44 5.32
N LEU A 63 -0.33 20.00 6.05
CA LEU A 63 -1.26 18.96 5.61
C LEU A 63 -2.65 19.56 5.34
N GLY A 64 -3.35 19.09 4.29
CA GLY A 64 -4.72 19.49 3.98
C GLY A 64 -4.86 20.66 3.00
N ASN A 65 -3.76 21.16 2.44
CA ASN A 65 -3.75 22.31 1.53
C ASN A 65 -4.48 22.07 0.19
N THR A 66 -4.52 20.84 -0.29
CA THR A 66 -5.24 20.44 -1.52
C THR A 66 -6.69 20.03 -1.27
N GLY A 67 -7.10 19.90 0.02
CA GLY A 67 -8.42 19.37 0.38
C GLY A 67 -8.55 17.87 0.09
N VAL A 68 -9.77 17.41 -0.05
CA VAL A 68 -10.14 16.03 -0.36
C VAL A 68 -11.10 16.01 -1.55
N ASN A 69 -10.98 15.02 -2.41
CA ASN A 69 -11.83 14.83 -3.58
C ASN A 69 -11.99 13.32 -3.91
N PRO A 70 -13.04 12.90 -4.63
CA PRO A 70 -13.32 11.49 -4.89
C PRO A 70 -12.37 10.83 -5.90
N GLU A 71 -11.58 11.59 -6.66
CA GLU A 71 -10.68 11.02 -7.68
C GLU A 71 -9.38 10.49 -7.06
N ASP A 72 -8.93 11.08 -5.93
CA ASP A 72 -7.68 10.74 -5.25
C ASP A 72 -7.85 9.64 -4.17
N GLU A 73 -8.99 8.94 -4.18
CA GLU A 73 -9.24 7.82 -3.27
C GLU A 73 -8.68 6.51 -3.81
N GLU A 74 -7.92 5.80 -2.98
CA GLU A 74 -7.37 4.47 -3.28
C GLU A 74 -8.25 3.32 -2.74
N SER A 75 -9.22 3.63 -1.86
CA SER A 75 -10.31 2.75 -1.42
C SER A 75 -11.54 3.58 -1.05
N ASN A 76 -12.63 2.94 -0.66
CA ASN A 76 -13.91 3.62 -0.43
C ASN A 76 -13.96 4.44 0.87
N GLU A 77 -12.98 4.27 1.76
CA GLU A 77 -12.91 4.96 3.06
C GLU A 77 -11.46 5.06 3.54
N PRO A 78 -11.13 5.97 4.48
CA PRO A 78 -9.82 6.01 5.09
C PRO A 78 -9.49 4.70 5.83
N GLN A 79 -8.27 4.23 5.65
CA GLN A 79 -7.79 2.96 6.20
C GLN A 79 -6.87 3.13 7.42
N ILE A 80 -6.33 4.33 7.60
CA ILE A 80 -5.42 4.64 8.71
C ILE A 80 -6.16 4.64 10.06
N LYS A 81 -5.41 4.44 11.14
CA LYS A 81 -5.93 4.56 12.52
C LYS A 81 -5.89 5.98 13.05
N GLY A 82 -5.00 6.81 12.53
CA GLY A 82 -4.87 8.20 12.95
C GLY A 82 -3.82 8.94 12.13
N ALA A 83 -3.88 10.26 12.15
CA ALA A 83 -2.99 11.14 11.42
C ALA A 83 -2.21 12.07 12.36
N ILE A 84 -0.92 12.27 12.07
CA ILE A 84 -0.03 13.17 12.81
C ILE A 84 0.57 14.16 11.84
N ALA A 85 0.42 15.47 12.13
CA ALA A 85 0.96 16.52 11.30
C ALA A 85 1.63 17.63 12.13
N ARG A 86 2.50 18.43 11.50
CA ARG A 86 3.04 19.62 12.12
C ARG A 86 2.00 20.73 12.15
N ASN A 87 1.43 21.03 10.99
CA ASN A 87 0.38 22.02 10.79
C ASN A 87 -0.75 21.43 9.95
N ILE A 88 -1.95 21.98 10.11
CA ILE A 88 -3.13 21.63 9.35
C ILE A 88 -3.65 22.88 8.64
N CYS A 89 -3.86 22.78 7.34
CA CYS A 89 -4.50 23.81 6.54
C CYS A 89 -6.02 23.77 6.80
N PRO A 90 -6.59 24.82 7.40
CA PRO A 90 -8.02 24.84 7.72
C PRO A 90 -8.92 25.12 6.50
N ARG A 91 -8.33 25.67 5.42
CA ARG A 91 -9.05 26.05 4.19
C ARG A 91 -8.21 25.66 2.99
N PRO A 92 -8.59 24.58 2.30
CA PRO A 92 -7.89 24.18 1.10
C PRO A 92 -8.01 25.24 0.01
N SER A 93 -6.99 25.32 -0.85
CA SER A 93 -6.91 26.27 -1.95
C SER A 93 -6.70 25.60 -3.29
N ASN A 94 -7.29 24.44 -3.50
CA ASN A 94 -7.21 23.68 -4.75
C ASN A 94 -8.59 23.61 -5.43
N TRP A 95 -8.63 23.75 -6.76
CA TRP A 95 -9.86 23.71 -7.54
C TRP A 95 -10.58 22.34 -7.51
N ARG A 96 -9.85 21.26 -7.22
CA ARG A 96 -10.42 19.91 -7.07
C ARG A 96 -10.99 19.64 -5.67
N SER A 97 -10.78 20.54 -4.72
CA SER A 97 -11.22 20.35 -3.34
C SER A 97 -12.73 20.37 -3.21
N ASN A 98 -13.30 19.28 -2.74
CA ASN A 98 -14.72 19.18 -2.40
C ASN A 98 -14.95 19.40 -0.89
N GLN A 99 -13.93 19.09 -0.07
CA GLN A 99 -14.02 19.11 1.38
C GLN A 99 -12.65 19.41 2.01
N SER A 100 -12.61 19.94 3.21
CA SER A 100 -11.37 20.07 3.96
C SER A 100 -10.93 18.72 4.56
N LEU A 101 -9.64 18.53 4.74
CA LEU A 101 -9.10 17.33 5.38
C LEU A 101 -9.62 17.11 6.81
N PRO A 102 -9.73 18.14 7.68
CA PRO A 102 -10.30 17.93 9.01
C PRO A 102 -11.75 17.47 9.01
N GLU A 103 -12.59 18.02 8.12
CA GLU A 103 -14.00 17.61 7.98
C GLU A 103 -14.08 16.16 7.51
N TYR A 104 -13.29 15.76 6.50
CA TYR A 104 -13.22 14.40 6.00
C TYR A 104 -12.84 13.40 7.10
N LEU A 105 -11.78 13.67 7.86
CA LEU A 105 -11.37 12.78 8.95
C LEU A 105 -12.40 12.79 10.11
N GLN A 106 -13.10 13.88 10.33
CA GLN A 106 -14.17 13.95 11.34
C GLN A 106 -15.37 13.07 10.97
N GLU A 107 -15.81 13.11 9.71
CA GLU A 107 -16.90 12.28 9.19
C GLU A 107 -16.58 10.79 9.33
N HIS A 108 -15.34 10.42 9.03
CA HIS A 108 -14.86 9.04 9.16
C HIS A 108 -14.40 8.67 10.58
N LYS A 109 -14.52 9.58 11.56
CA LYS A 109 -14.14 9.37 12.96
C LYS A 109 -12.68 8.96 13.14
N ILE A 110 -11.78 9.47 12.28
CA ILE A 110 -10.34 9.23 12.35
C ILE A 110 -9.69 10.33 13.20
N PRO A 111 -9.11 9.99 14.38
CA PRO A 111 -8.42 10.97 15.21
C PRO A 111 -7.13 11.47 14.58
N GLY A 112 -6.87 12.78 14.73
CA GLY A 112 -5.62 13.39 14.33
C GLY A 112 -5.05 14.26 15.44
N ILE A 113 -3.73 14.41 15.45
CA ILE A 113 -2.99 15.34 16.32
C ILE A 113 -2.04 16.21 15.50
N TYR A 114 -2.04 17.51 15.77
CA TYR A 114 -1.12 18.46 15.14
C TYR A 114 -0.49 19.39 16.17
N SER A 115 0.36 20.31 15.71
CA SER A 115 1.14 21.22 16.59
C SER A 115 2.12 20.49 17.51
N ILE A 116 2.66 19.36 17.05
CA ILE A 116 3.74 18.63 17.73
C ILE A 116 5.02 18.67 16.92
N ASP A 117 6.15 18.31 17.53
CA ASP A 117 7.44 18.18 16.83
C ASP A 117 7.51 16.87 16.04
N THR A 118 6.96 16.89 14.81
CA THR A 118 6.99 15.73 13.90
C THR A 118 8.40 15.33 13.46
N ARG A 119 9.36 16.29 13.47
CA ARG A 119 10.76 16.00 13.19
C ARG A 119 11.40 15.17 14.30
N ALA A 120 11.18 15.55 15.58
CA ALA A 120 11.65 14.78 16.72
C ALA A 120 11.03 13.37 16.74
N LEU A 121 9.73 13.27 16.49
CA LEU A 121 9.00 11.99 16.39
C LEU A 121 9.57 11.11 15.26
N THR A 122 9.75 11.66 14.07
CA THR A 122 10.34 10.91 12.92
C THR A 122 11.75 10.41 13.22
N ARG A 123 12.59 11.26 13.82
CA ARG A 123 13.94 10.84 14.24
C ARG A 123 13.89 9.73 15.28
N LYS A 124 12.96 9.80 16.23
CA LYS A 124 12.74 8.76 17.25
C LYS A 124 12.39 7.43 16.58
N ILE A 125 11.37 7.40 15.73
CA ILE A 125 10.92 6.18 15.02
C ILE A 125 12.04 5.61 14.14
N ARG A 126 12.77 6.46 13.41
CA ARG A 126 13.91 6.04 12.60
C ARG A 126 15.01 5.39 13.44
N THR A 127 15.28 5.91 14.65
CA THR A 127 16.36 5.45 15.52
C THR A 127 15.98 4.21 16.32
N VAL A 128 14.77 4.17 16.88
CA VAL A 128 14.34 3.08 17.79
C VAL A 128 13.58 2.00 17.02
N GLY A 129 12.83 2.35 15.99
CA GLY A 129 11.94 1.51 15.20
C GLY A 129 10.49 1.96 15.29
N ALA A 130 9.67 1.51 14.33
CA ALA A 130 8.22 1.67 14.39
C ALA A 130 7.67 0.89 15.60
N MET A 131 6.75 1.51 16.33
CA MET A 131 6.18 0.95 17.55
C MET A 131 4.73 1.38 17.72
N ASN A 132 3.99 0.66 18.55
CA ASN A 132 2.63 1.06 18.92
C ASN A 132 2.63 2.44 19.58
N GLY A 133 1.57 3.19 19.33
CA GLY A 133 1.26 4.43 20.01
C GLY A 133 -0.25 4.67 20.01
N ALA A 134 -0.68 5.69 20.74
CA ALA A 134 -2.06 6.12 20.79
C ALA A 134 -2.18 7.64 20.65
N ILE A 135 -3.20 8.08 19.91
CA ILE A 135 -3.68 9.46 19.93
C ILE A 135 -4.97 9.47 20.76
N SER A 136 -5.08 10.41 21.70
CA SER A 136 -6.29 10.56 22.50
C SER A 136 -6.63 12.03 22.75
N THR A 137 -7.93 12.34 22.68
CA THR A 137 -8.55 13.58 23.14
C THR A 137 -9.29 13.40 24.48
N GLU A 138 -9.45 12.16 24.95
CA GLU A 138 -10.20 11.79 26.15
C GLU A 138 -9.27 11.46 27.31
N ILE A 139 -8.25 10.66 27.06
CA ILE A 139 -7.25 10.23 28.03
C ILE A 139 -6.01 11.06 27.85
N LEU A 140 -5.92 12.17 28.60
CA LEU A 140 -4.79 13.12 28.53
C LEU A 140 -3.66 12.82 29.53
N ASN A 141 -3.85 11.81 30.38
CA ASN A 141 -2.82 11.28 31.28
C ASN A 141 -1.91 10.31 30.50
N PRO A 142 -0.61 10.61 30.34
CA PRO A 142 0.30 9.78 29.55
C PRO A 142 0.51 8.38 30.16
N THR A 143 0.48 8.23 31.48
CA THR A 143 0.67 6.94 32.14
C THR A 143 -0.51 5.99 31.88
N GLU A 144 -1.73 6.50 32.02
CA GLU A 144 -2.94 5.73 31.75
C GLU A 144 -3.02 5.31 30.26
N LEU A 145 -2.68 6.22 29.36
CA LEU A 145 -2.69 5.94 27.92
C LEU A 145 -1.59 4.93 27.52
N LEU A 146 -0.42 4.99 28.19
CA LEU A 146 0.69 4.07 27.98
C LEU A 146 0.30 2.60 28.30
N GLU A 147 -0.45 2.36 29.36
CA GLU A 147 -0.94 1.01 29.70
C GLU A 147 -1.76 0.40 28.56
N LYS A 148 -2.63 1.22 27.95
CA LYS A 148 -3.42 0.77 26.77
C LYS A 148 -2.56 0.50 25.56
N VAL A 149 -1.54 1.34 25.30
CA VAL A 149 -0.61 1.14 24.19
C VAL A 149 0.21 -0.13 24.36
N GLN A 150 0.68 -0.42 25.57
CA GLN A 150 1.49 -1.61 25.85
C GLN A 150 0.70 -2.91 25.81
N SER A 151 -0.61 -2.86 26.11
CA SER A 151 -1.50 -4.02 25.99
C SER A 151 -1.99 -4.31 24.58
N ALA A 152 -1.80 -3.37 23.64
CA ALA A 152 -2.24 -3.54 22.25
C ALA A 152 -1.36 -4.51 21.45
N PRO A 153 -1.93 -5.30 20.54
CA PRO A 153 -1.16 -6.24 19.72
C PRO A 153 -0.17 -5.48 18.84
N ARG A 154 0.99 -6.10 18.58
CA ARG A 154 2.01 -5.56 17.67
C ARG A 154 1.67 -5.93 16.23
N MET A 155 2.19 -5.16 15.26
CA MET A 155 1.99 -5.41 13.82
C MET A 155 2.48 -6.79 13.39
N ALA A 156 3.61 -7.25 13.94
CA ALA A 156 4.13 -8.60 13.67
C ALA A 156 3.14 -9.67 14.14
N GLY A 157 2.84 -10.62 13.27
CA GLY A 157 1.87 -11.70 13.50
C GLY A 157 0.40 -11.31 13.23
N LEU A 158 0.10 -10.07 12.81
CA LEU A 158 -1.27 -9.66 12.52
C LEU A 158 -1.63 -9.88 11.04
N ASN A 159 -2.64 -10.70 10.80
CA ASN A 159 -3.33 -10.75 9.51
C ASN A 159 -4.36 -9.61 9.44
N LEU A 160 -3.98 -8.50 8.82
CA LEU A 160 -4.88 -7.37 8.61
C LEU A 160 -5.60 -7.41 7.25
N VAL A 161 -5.21 -8.33 6.37
CA VAL A 161 -5.85 -8.56 5.07
C VAL A 161 -7.35 -8.84 5.24
N GLN A 162 -7.72 -9.62 6.24
CA GLN A 162 -9.12 -9.95 6.54
C GLN A 162 -10.01 -8.73 6.86
N LYS A 163 -9.40 -7.58 7.20
CA LYS A 163 -10.15 -6.34 7.48
C LYS A 163 -10.42 -5.50 6.23
N VAL A 164 -9.59 -5.66 5.20
CA VAL A 164 -9.60 -4.79 4.02
C VAL A 164 -9.98 -5.51 2.74
N THR A 165 -9.85 -6.83 2.68
CA THR A 165 -10.25 -7.62 1.51
C THR A 165 -11.72 -7.45 1.18
N THR A 166 -12.06 -7.47 -0.10
CA THR A 166 -13.46 -7.45 -0.54
C THR A 166 -14.25 -8.62 0.03
N LYS A 167 -15.52 -8.40 0.28
CA LYS A 167 -16.44 -9.45 0.76
C LYS A 167 -17.12 -10.23 -0.38
N GLN A 168 -17.06 -9.70 -1.58
CA GLN A 168 -17.73 -10.27 -2.75
C GLN A 168 -16.85 -10.09 -3.99
N VAL A 169 -16.94 -11.05 -4.90
CA VAL A 169 -16.31 -10.92 -6.21
C VAL A 169 -16.94 -9.77 -6.99
N TYR A 170 -16.11 -8.94 -7.61
CA TYR A 170 -16.57 -7.89 -8.49
C TYR A 170 -15.66 -7.74 -9.71
N GLN A 171 -16.18 -7.11 -10.76
CA GLN A 171 -15.43 -6.78 -11.96
C GLN A 171 -15.02 -5.33 -11.97
N TRP A 172 -13.82 -5.04 -12.47
CA TRP A 172 -13.32 -3.69 -12.68
C TRP A 172 -12.90 -3.50 -14.14
N SER A 173 -13.39 -2.42 -14.74
CA SER A 173 -13.07 -2.09 -16.14
C SER A 173 -12.79 -0.60 -16.36
N GLU A 174 -12.80 0.21 -15.28
CA GLU A 174 -12.53 1.64 -15.36
C GLU A 174 -11.01 1.88 -15.48
N PRO A 175 -10.52 2.46 -16.61
CA PRO A 175 -9.12 2.81 -16.77
C PRO A 175 -8.77 4.09 -16.02
N THR A 176 -7.50 4.48 -16.02
CA THR A 176 -7.06 5.81 -15.59
C THR A 176 -7.80 6.88 -16.41
N ASN A 177 -8.28 7.92 -15.72
CA ASN A 177 -8.93 9.04 -16.38
C ASN A 177 -7.97 9.64 -17.44
N PRO A 178 -8.42 9.81 -18.71
CA PRO A 178 -7.56 10.33 -19.78
C PRO A 178 -6.90 11.69 -19.47
N TYR A 179 -7.49 12.49 -18.60
CA TYR A 179 -6.90 13.74 -18.14
C TYR A 179 -5.60 13.56 -17.33
N TRP A 180 -5.48 12.41 -16.65
CA TRP A 180 -4.33 12.04 -15.82
C TRP A 180 -3.44 10.98 -16.46
N GLU A 181 -3.76 10.55 -17.69
CA GLU A 181 -2.95 9.55 -18.40
C GLU A 181 -1.60 10.18 -18.83
N PHE A 182 -0.53 9.59 -18.35
CA PHE A 182 0.84 10.07 -18.57
C PHE A 182 1.58 9.24 -19.61
N ASN A 183 1.06 8.08 -20.00
CA ASN A 183 1.68 7.19 -20.97
C ASN A 183 0.82 7.06 -22.23
N SER A 184 1.16 7.82 -23.28
CA SER A 184 0.42 7.82 -24.55
C SER A 184 0.45 6.46 -25.28
N SER A 185 1.44 5.60 -24.98
CA SER A 185 1.51 4.26 -25.59
C SER A 185 0.44 3.32 -25.07
N VAL A 186 -0.09 3.56 -23.87
CA VAL A 186 -1.20 2.78 -23.28
C VAL A 186 -2.53 3.04 -23.98
N SER A 187 -2.68 4.19 -24.63
CA SER A 187 -3.88 4.55 -25.43
C SER A 187 -4.04 3.71 -26.72
N GLY A 188 -3.06 2.88 -27.04
CA GLY A 188 -3.13 1.93 -28.14
C GLY A 188 -4.02 0.75 -27.79
N ASN A 189 -5.32 0.92 -27.96
CA ASN A 189 -6.28 -0.18 -27.94
C ASN A 189 -5.88 -1.21 -29.02
N THR A 190 -5.08 -2.20 -28.64
CA THR A 190 -4.67 -3.29 -29.54
C THR A 190 -5.84 -4.21 -29.90
N GLY A 191 -7.04 -3.94 -29.37
CA GLY A 191 -8.24 -4.78 -29.53
C GLY A 191 -8.18 -6.08 -28.72
N GLU A 192 -7.03 -6.41 -28.14
CA GLU A 192 -6.87 -7.59 -27.29
C GLU A 192 -7.38 -7.32 -25.87
N LYS A 193 -8.11 -8.29 -25.34
CA LYS A 193 -8.59 -8.27 -23.95
C LYS A 193 -8.04 -9.47 -23.21
N PHE A 194 -7.46 -9.22 -22.03
CA PHE A 194 -6.97 -10.24 -21.12
C PHE A 194 -7.82 -10.29 -19.86
N THR A 195 -8.20 -11.48 -19.45
CA THR A 195 -8.88 -11.69 -18.16
C THR A 195 -7.83 -11.83 -17.07
N VAL A 196 -7.82 -10.92 -16.10
CA VAL A 196 -6.94 -10.96 -14.94
C VAL A 196 -7.78 -11.22 -13.70
N VAL A 197 -7.44 -12.26 -12.93
CA VAL A 197 -8.00 -12.43 -11.59
C VAL A 197 -7.05 -11.82 -10.58
N ALA A 198 -7.52 -10.79 -9.88
CA ALA A 198 -6.80 -10.10 -8.83
C ALA A 198 -7.24 -10.60 -7.45
N ILE A 199 -6.30 -11.18 -6.69
CA ILE A 199 -6.52 -11.57 -5.30
C ILE A 199 -6.37 -10.32 -4.44
N ASP A 200 -7.43 -9.96 -3.74
CA ASP A 200 -7.53 -8.72 -2.96
C ASP A 200 -6.96 -8.91 -1.54
N PHE A 201 -5.70 -8.57 -1.35
CA PHE A 201 -5.10 -8.43 -0.01
C PHE A 201 -5.28 -7.04 0.60
N GLY A 202 -5.92 -6.13 -0.13
CA GLY A 202 -6.11 -4.72 0.18
C GLY A 202 -5.72 -3.84 -1.01
N VAL A 203 -6.37 -4.11 -2.16
CA VAL A 203 -6.01 -3.52 -3.46
C VAL A 203 -6.30 -2.03 -3.52
N LYS A 204 -5.36 -1.25 -4.02
CA LYS A 204 -5.53 0.15 -4.37
C LYS A 204 -6.30 0.28 -5.70
N LYS A 205 -7.24 1.23 -5.75
CA LYS A 205 -8.01 1.51 -6.98
C LYS A 205 -7.10 1.80 -8.18
N ASN A 206 -5.98 2.49 -7.97
CA ASN A 206 -5.10 2.83 -9.09
C ASN A 206 -4.39 1.61 -9.70
N ILE A 207 -4.13 0.55 -8.94
CA ILE A 207 -3.66 -0.73 -9.52
C ILE A 207 -4.70 -1.27 -10.51
N LEU A 208 -5.97 -1.28 -10.14
CA LEU A 208 -7.05 -1.76 -11.00
C LEU A 208 -7.23 -0.87 -12.23
N ARG A 209 -7.12 0.46 -12.06
CA ARG A 209 -7.16 1.43 -13.17
C ARG A 209 -5.99 1.19 -14.14
N ARG A 210 -4.77 0.95 -13.65
CA ARG A 210 -3.61 0.67 -14.53
C ARG A 210 -3.81 -0.63 -15.30
N LEU A 211 -4.21 -1.73 -14.64
CA LEU A 211 -4.52 -2.98 -15.33
C LEU A 211 -5.59 -2.77 -16.43
N ALA A 212 -6.67 -2.03 -16.13
CA ALA A 212 -7.71 -1.72 -17.11
C ALA A 212 -7.19 -0.84 -18.26
N SER A 213 -6.31 0.14 -17.98
CA SER A 213 -5.67 0.97 -19.00
C SER A 213 -4.86 0.12 -19.99
N TYR A 214 -4.21 -0.93 -19.51
CA TYR A 214 -3.47 -1.90 -20.34
C TYR A 214 -4.36 -2.99 -21.00
N GLY A 215 -5.70 -2.82 -21.00
CA GLY A 215 -6.64 -3.70 -21.71
C GLY A 215 -7.08 -4.92 -20.92
N CYS A 216 -6.79 -4.99 -19.62
CA CYS A 216 -7.24 -6.09 -18.77
C CYS A 216 -8.69 -5.91 -18.31
N GLN A 217 -9.46 -6.99 -18.37
CA GLN A 217 -10.71 -7.14 -17.63
C GLN A 217 -10.37 -7.77 -16.28
N VAL A 218 -10.52 -7.01 -15.21
CA VAL A 218 -10.09 -7.46 -13.88
C VAL A 218 -11.26 -8.02 -13.09
N ILE A 219 -11.12 -9.26 -12.63
CA ILE A 219 -12.03 -9.90 -11.69
C ILE A 219 -11.34 -9.89 -10.33
N VAL A 220 -11.88 -9.11 -9.41
CA VAL A 220 -11.32 -8.99 -8.05
C VAL A 220 -12.01 -10.01 -7.15
N VAL A 221 -11.21 -10.85 -6.49
CA VAL A 221 -11.70 -11.90 -5.61
C VAL A 221 -11.19 -11.71 -4.17
N PRO A 222 -11.94 -12.14 -3.14
CA PRO A 222 -11.47 -12.14 -1.76
C PRO A 222 -10.15 -12.88 -1.58
N ALA A 223 -9.36 -12.48 -0.57
CA ALA A 223 -8.05 -13.05 -0.27
C ALA A 223 -8.06 -14.54 0.08
N ASP A 224 -9.19 -15.03 0.58
CA ASP A 224 -9.42 -16.43 0.97
C ASP A 224 -10.06 -17.30 -0.12
N THR A 225 -10.22 -16.77 -1.34
CA THR A 225 -10.82 -17.50 -2.46
C THR A 225 -9.98 -18.74 -2.81
N PRO A 226 -10.59 -19.93 -2.85
CA PRO A 226 -9.87 -21.15 -3.21
C PRO A 226 -9.28 -21.11 -4.63
N PRO A 227 -8.10 -21.68 -4.88
CA PRO A 227 -7.44 -21.64 -6.19
C PRO A 227 -8.29 -22.27 -7.30
N GLU A 228 -9.10 -23.28 -6.99
CA GLU A 228 -10.01 -23.92 -7.93
C GLU A 228 -11.11 -22.97 -8.40
N GLU A 229 -11.60 -22.09 -7.53
CA GLU A 229 -12.59 -21.06 -7.87
C GLU A 229 -11.95 -19.96 -8.73
N ILE A 230 -10.71 -19.57 -8.42
CA ILE A 230 -9.95 -18.59 -9.21
C ILE A 230 -9.76 -19.11 -10.64
N LEU A 231 -9.37 -20.37 -10.79
CA LEU A 231 -9.10 -20.98 -12.09
C LEU A 231 -10.37 -21.21 -12.93
N LYS A 232 -11.58 -21.27 -12.34
CA LYS A 232 -12.84 -21.33 -13.09
C LYS A 232 -13.10 -20.10 -13.96
N TYR A 233 -12.51 -18.95 -13.63
CA TYR A 233 -12.59 -17.75 -14.49
C TYR A 233 -11.71 -17.84 -15.74
N ASP A 234 -10.94 -18.93 -15.89
CA ASP A 234 -9.95 -19.13 -16.97
C ASP A 234 -9.07 -17.88 -17.21
N PRO A 235 -8.38 -17.37 -16.17
CA PRO A 235 -7.61 -16.14 -16.27
C PRO A 235 -6.45 -16.29 -17.27
N ASP A 236 -6.18 -15.24 -18.04
CA ASP A 236 -4.94 -15.11 -18.80
C ASP A 236 -3.75 -14.81 -17.87
N GLY A 237 -3.99 -14.13 -16.75
CA GLY A 237 -3.01 -13.83 -15.72
C GLY A 237 -3.60 -13.71 -14.32
N ILE A 238 -2.76 -13.90 -13.30
CA ILE A 238 -3.12 -13.78 -11.88
C ILE A 238 -2.37 -12.60 -11.28
N PHE A 239 -3.08 -11.75 -10.57
CA PHE A 239 -2.52 -10.59 -9.90
C PHE A 239 -2.63 -10.75 -8.38
N LEU A 240 -1.51 -10.54 -7.67
CA LEU A 240 -1.44 -10.53 -6.21
C LEU A 240 -1.31 -9.08 -5.73
N SER A 241 -2.34 -8.55 -5.09
CA SER A 241 -2.40 -7.14 -4.76
C SER A 241 -1.49 -6.74 -3.58
N ASN A 242 -1.35 -5.43 -3.38
CA ASN A 242 -0.83 -4.86 -2.14
C ASN A 242 -1.76 -5.14 -0.96
N GLY A 243 -1.31 -4.87 0.27
CA GLY A 243 -2.12 -5.04 1.47
C GLY A 243 -1.36 -4.77 2.77
N PRO A 244 -2.08 -4.74 3.92
CA PRO A 244 -1.54 -4.44 5.23
C PRO A 244 -1.13 -5.70 6.02
N GLY A 245 -0.35 -5.47 7.08
CA GLY A 245 -0.05 -6.48 8.09
C GLY A 245 1.23 -7.25 7.85
N ASP A 246 1.32 -8.41 8.50
CA ASP A 246 2.46 -9.32 8.41
C ASP A 246 2.19 -10.37 7.32
N PRO A 247 3.02 -10.45 6.25
CA PRO A 247 2.80 -11.43 5.19
C PRO A 247 2.85 -12.89 5.68
N SER A 248 3.64 -13.18 6.73
CA SER A 248 3.71 -14.53 7.31
C SER A 248 2.41 -14.97 7.99
N ALA A 249 1.56 -14.01 8.35
CA ALA A 249 0.23 -14.28 8.92
C ALA A 249 -0.87 -14.47 7.85
N VAL A 250 -0.57 -14.22 6.56
CA VAL A 250 -1.50 -14.40 5.44
C VAL A 250 -1.38 -15.84 4.88
N THR A 251 -1.49 -16.82 5.76
CA THR A 251 -1.23 -18.24 5.46
C THR A 251 -2.09 -18.81 4.34
N GLU A 252 -3.38 -18.46 4.30
CA GLU A 252 -4.31 -18.90 3.26
C GLU A 252 -3.92 -18.34 1.89
N GLY A 253 -3.55 -17.06 1.81
CA GLY A 253 -3.06 -16.42 0.59
C GLY A 253 -1.77 -17.07 0.07
N VAL A 254 -0.84 -17.41 0.96
CA VAL A 254 0.40 -18.12 0.62
C VAL A 254 0.09 -19.51 0.05
N GLU A 255 -0.76 -20.30 0.71
CA GLU A 255 -1.11 -21.66 0.25
C GLU A 255 -1.91 -21.64 -1.06
N THR A 256 -2.83 -20.69 -1.22
CA THR A 256 -3.54 -20.47 -2.48
C THR A 256 -2.54 -20.13 -3.60
N THR A 257 -1.62 -19.20 -3.35
CA THR A 257 -0.58 -18.84 -4.32
C THR A 257 0.28 -20.05 -4.70
N LYS A 258 0.77 -20.85 -3.75
CA LYS A 258 1.54 -22.10 -4.04
C LYS A 258 0.80 -23.04 -4.99
N LYS A 259 -0.51 -23.19 -4.85
CA LYS A 259 -1.31 -24.04 -5.73
C LYS A 259 -1.49 -23.42 -7.11
N LEU A 260 -1.70 -22.10 -7.18
CA LEU A 260 -1.84 -21.37 -8.44
C LEU A 260 -0.56 -21.38 -9.29
N LEU A 261 0.63 -21.40 -8.67
CA LEU A 261 1.91 -21.52 -9.40
C LEU A 261 1.98 -22.78 -10.26
N LYS A 262 1.24 -23.84 -9.92
CA LYS A 262 1.18 -25.09 -10.72
C LYS A 262 0.41 -24.94 -12.03
N SER A 263 -0.37 -23.88 -12.19
CA SER A 263 -1.14 -23.62 -13.42
C SER A 263 -0.30 -23.05 -14.55
N SER A 264 0.95 -22.64 -14.28
CA SER A 264 1.86 -21.96 -15.22
C SER A 264 1.28 -20.69 -15.85
N LYS A 265 0.21 -20.13 -15.27
CA LYS A 265 -0.33 -18.83 -15.67
C LYS A 265 0.65 -17.72 -15.24
N PRO A 266 0.77 -16.63 -16.00
CA PRO A 266 1.53 -15.45 -15.57
C PRO A 266 1.04 -14.91 -14.22
N VAL A 267 2.00 -14.59 -13.33
CA VAL A 267 1.69 -14.01 -12.01
C VAL A 267 2.48 -12.74 -11.82
N PHE A 268 1.79 -11.67 -11.43
CA PHE A 268 2.40 -10.42 -11.03
C PHE A 268 1.99 -10.06 -9.61
N GLY A 269 2.96 -9.78 -8.72
CA GLY A 269 2.74 -9.41 -7.32
C GLY A 269 3.27 -8.02 -6.97
N ILE A 270 2.46 -7.21 -6.27
CA ILE A 270 2.83 -5.88 -5.79
C ILE A 270 2.80 -5.84 -4.26
N CYS A 271 3.86 -5.36 -3.62
CA CYS A 271 4.00 -5.11 -2.19
C CYS A 271 3.67 -6.35 -1.33
N MET A 272 2.48 -6.46 -0.74
CA MET A 272 2.03 -7.68 -0.05
C MET A 272 2.05 -8.89 -1.00
N GLY A 273 1.62 -8.71 -2.24
CA GLY A 273 1.64 -9.77 -3.26
C GLY A 273 3.06 -10.24 -3.61
N HIS A 274 4.05 -9.35 -3.59
CA HIS A 274 5.46 -9.71 -3.72
C HIS A 274 5.92 -10.58 -2.54
N GLN A 275 5.55 -10.22 -1.32
CA GLN A 275 5.93 -10.96 -0.11
C GLN A 275 5.24 -12.32 -0.05
N VAL A 276 3.94 -12.38 -0.38
CA VAL A 276 3.17 -13.63 -0.47
C VAL A 276 3.74 -14.55 -1.56
N LEU A 277 4.13 -14.00 -2.72
CA LEU A 277 4.79 -14.78 -3.78
C LEU A 277 6.13 -15.33 -3.32
N GLY A 278 6.95 -14.51 -2.64
CA GLY A 278 8.22 -14.95 -2.06
C GLY A 278 8.05 -16.09 -1.08
N LEU A 279 7.10 -15.97 -0.14
CA LEU A 279 6.75 -17.04 0.81
C LEU A 279 6.25 -18.30 0.10
N ALA A 280 5.42 -18.16 -0.94
CA ALA A 280 4.93 -19.27 -1.74
C ALA A 280 6.05 -20.02 -2.49
N LEU A 281 7.12 -19.33 -2.84
CA LEU A 281 8.34 -19.88 -3.44
C LEU A 281 9.34 -20.40 -2.40
N GLY A 282 9.02 -20.31 -1.09
CA GLY A 282 9.83 -20.87 -0.01
C GLY A 282 10.80 -19.89 0.66
N ALA A 283 10.75 -18.60 0.32
CA ALA A 283 11.52 -17.58 1.01
C ALA A 283 10.92 -17.24 2.38
N ASP A 284 11.71 -16.55 3.21
CA ASP A 284 11.29 -15.97 4.49
C ASP A 284 11.10 -14.46 4.37
N THR A 285 10.32 -13.89 5.29
CA THR A 285 10.16 -12.44 5.43
C THR A 285 10.58 -11.98 6.83
N PHE A 286 10.98 -10.72 6.93
CA PHE A 286 11.35 -10.12 8.22
C PHE A 286 10.80 -8.70 8.35
N LYS A 287 10.59 -8.28 9.61
CA LYS A 287 10.13 -6.91 9.90
C LYS A 287 11.30 -5.93 9.81
N LEU A 288 11.12 -4.89 9.01
CA LEU A 288 12.04 -3.75 8.94
C LEU A 288 11.95 -2.89 10.21
N LYS A 289 13.04 -2.24 10.57
CA LYS A 289 13.09 -1.40 11.77
C LYS A 289 12.03 -0.31 11.78
N PHE A 290 11.86 0.41 10.67
CA PHE A 290 10.85 1.47 10.52
C PHE A 290 10.09 1.40 9.19
N GLY A 291 10.47 0.47 8.30
CA GLY A 291 9.86 0.29 6.98
C GLY A 291 10.22 1.39 5.98
N HIS A 292 9.74 1.22 4.74
CA HIS A 292 9.87 2.21 3.68
C HIS A 292 8.50 2.81 3.39
N ARG A 293 8.36 4.13 3.56
CA ARG A 293 7.13 4.87 3.25
C ARG A 293 7.47 6.24 2.69
N GLY A 294 7.13 6.45 1.43
CA GLY A 294 7.40 7.68 0.71
C GLY A 294 7.46 7.49 -0.79
N LEU A 295 7.67 8.59 -1.50
CA LEU A 295 7.54 8.71 -2.97
C LEU A 295 8.88 8.80 -3.70
N ASN A 296 9.99 8.69 -2.98
CA ASN A 296 11.33 8.97 -3.50
C ASN A 296 12.33 7.89 -3.10
N GLN A 297 11.88 6.63 -3.10
CA GLN A 297 12.72 5.48 -2.76
C GLN A 297 13.40 4.96 -4.03
N PRO A 298 14.74 5.03 -4.15
CA PRO A 298 15.43 4.51 -5.30
C PRO A 298 15.45 2.97 -5.26
N ALA A 299 14.98 2.34 -6.33
CA ALA A 299 15.09 0.91 -6.55
C ALA A 299 15.81 0.63 -7.86
N GLY A 300 16.52 -0.48 -7.94
CA GLY A 300 17.22 -0.87 -9.15
C GLY A 300 18.25 -1.95 -8.94
N LEU A 301 18.88 -2.34 -10.04
CA LEU A 301 20.00 -3.27 -10.06
C LEU A 301 21.01 -2.80 -11.10
N GLN A 302 22.31 -2.90 -10.79
CA GLN A 302 23.41 -2.50 -11.67
C GLN A 302 23.37 -0.99 -12.02
N GLN A 303 23.05 -0.64 -13.28
CA GLN A 303 23.09 0.74 -13.78
C GLN A 303 21.71 1.37 -14.00
N GLN A 304 20.63 0.62 -13.72
CA GLN A 304 19.27 1.15 -13.84
C GLN A 304 18.73 1.51 -12.47
N VAL A 305 18.18 2.70 -12.36
CA VAL A 305 17.56 3.23 -11.12
C VAL A 305 16.20 3.80 -11.48
N GLU A 306 15.20 3.40 -10.71
CA GLU A 306 13.83 3.91 -10.74
C GLU A 306 13.56 4.63 -9.43
N ILE A 307 12.85 5.73 -9.47
CA ILE A 307 12.33 6.37 -8.27
C ILE A 307 10.93 5.81 -8.02
N THR A 308 10.74 5.23 -6.85
CA THR A 308 9.55 4.43 -6.55
C THR A 308 8.77 4.95 -5.36
N SER A 309 7.46 4.73 -5.39
CA SER A 309 6.57 4.84 -4.23
C SER A 309 6.62 3.55 -3.42
N GLN A 310 6.79 3.65 -2.11
CA GLN A 310 6.83 2.48 -1.22
C GLN A 310 5.99 2.70 0.03
N ASN A 311 5.35 1.62 0.50
CA ASN A 311 4.62 1.58 1.76
C ASN A 311 4.63 0.15 2.32
N HIS A 312 5.70 -0.24 2.99
CA HIS A 312 5.79 -1.57 3.61
C HIS A 312 6.63 -1.58 4.88
N GLY A 313 6.30 -2.48 5.81
CA GLY A 313 7.02 -2.68 7.06
C GLY A 313 7.80 -4.00 7.13
N PHE A 314 7.65 -4.86 6.11
CA PHE A 314 8.33 -6.15 5.99
C PHE A 314 9.05 -6.23 4.65
N ALA A 315 10.05 -7.10 4.57
CA ALA A 315 10.80 -7.39 3.35
C ALA A 315 11.14 -8.88 3.26
N ILE A 316 11.41 -9.36 2.04
CA ILE A 316 11.88 -10.71 1.80
C ILE A 316 13.36 -10.82 2.22
N ASN A 317 13.70 -11.90 2.92
CA ASN A 317 15.09 -12.24 3.24
C ASN A 317 15.79 -12.79 2.00
N ALA A 318 16.78 -12.06 1.49
CA ALA A 318 17.53 -12.45 0.30
C ALA A 318 18.22 -13.82 0.44
N ASP A 319 18.71 -14.14 1.64
CA ASP A 319 19.46 -15.38 1.93
C ASP A 319 18.55 -16.63 1.93
N SER A 320 17.23 -16.45 2.00
CA SER A 320 16.25 -17.55 1.95
C SER A 320 15.74 -17.88 0.55
N LEU A 321 16.12 -17.10 -0.46
CA LEU A 321 15.67 -17.32 -1.84
C LEU A 321 16.24 -18.59 -2.43
N VAL A 322 15.37 -19.36 -3.10
CA VAL A 322 15.76 -20.56 -3.86
C VAL A 322 16.49 -20.19 -5.15
N SER A 323 17.28 -21.12 -5.68
CA SER A 323 18.14 -20.90 -6.86
C SER A 323 17.37 -20.56 -8.14
N GLU A 324 16.08 -20.95 -8.23
CA GLU A 324 15.19 -20.69 -9.34
C GLU A 324 14.66 -19.25 -9.40
N VAL A 325 14.84 -18.49 -8.32
CA VAL A 325 14.41 -17.09 -8.20
C VAL A 325 15.61 -16.18 -8.31
N GLU A 326 15.47 -15.11 -9.07
CA GLU A 326 16.49 -14.06 -9.15
C GLU A 326 15.95 -12.72 -8.65
N ILE A 327 16.83 -11.96 -8.03
CA ILE A 327 16.56 -10.59 -7.59
C ILE A 327 16.70 -9.68 -8.81
N THR A 328 15.62 -8.96 -9.14
CA THR A 328 15.59 -8.00 -10.25
C THR A 328 15.82 -6.56 -9.79
N HIS A 329 15.40 -6.24 -8.56
CA HIS A 329 15.55 -4.90 -7.98
C HIS A 329 15.95 -4.99 -6.51
N LEU A 330 16.75 -4.04 -6.07
CA LEU A 330 17.10 -3.79 -4.67
C LEU A 330 16.70 -2.35 -4.31
N ASN A 331 16.23 -2.13 -3.11
CA ASN A 331 16.16 -0.78 -2.56
C ASN A 331 17.60 -0.27 -2.36
N LEU A 332 17.94 0.84 -3.00
CA LEU A 332 19.33 1.31 -3.02
C LEU A 332 19.75 2.03 -1.72
N ASN A 333 18.80 2.29 -0.81
CA ASN A 333 19.11 2.88 0.50
C ASN A 333 19.67 1.84 1.49
N ASP A 334 19.16 0.60 1.46
CA ASP A 334 19.51 -0.43 2.47
C ASP A 334 19.72 -1.83 1.89
N ARG A 335 19.62 -1.99 0.57
CA ARG A 335 19.86 -3.22 -0.17
C ARG A 335 18.83 -4.34 0.11
N THR A 336 17.68 -4.00 0.66
CA THR A 336 16.57 -4.96 0.77
C THR A 336 16.03 -5.34 -0.61
N VAL A 337 15.49 -6.56 -0.71
CA VAL A 337 14.90 -7.07 -1.95
C VAL A 337 13.70 -6.21 -2.35
N ALA A 338 13.74 -5.67 -3.56
CA ALA A 338 12.69 -4.81 -4.11
C ALA A 338 12.02 -5.37 -5.38
N GLY A 339 12.51 -6.47 -5.91
CA GLY A 339 11.89 -7.16 -7.04
C GLY A 339 12.45 -8.55 -7.23
N LEU A 340 11.60 -9.46 -7.68
CA LEU A 340 11.91 -10.85 -7.95
C LEU A 340 11.36 -11.30 -9.31
N ARG A 341 12.04 -12.26 -9.92
CA ARG A 341 11.58 -13.00 -11.10
C ARG A 341 11.94 -14.48 -10.98
N HIS A 342 11.06 -15.37 -11.42
CA HIS A 342 11.39 -16.78 -11.58
C HIS A 342 12.07 -17.03 -12.92
N LYS A 343 13.10 -17.89 -12.96
CA LYS A 343 13.94 -18.10 -14.15
C LYS A 343 13.22 -18.81 -15.31
N SER A 344 12.22 -19.63 -15.01
CA SER A 344 11.53 -20.48 -16.01
C SER A 344 10.02 -20.32 -16.04
N LEU A 345 9.39 -19.84 -14.97
CA LEU A 345 7.95 -19.59 -14.93
C LEU A 345 7.67 -18.10 -15.18
N PRO A 346 6.53 -17.74 -15.78
CA PRO A 346 6.17 -16.35 -16.06
C PRO A 346 5.72 -15.60 -14.78
N LEU A 347 6.57 -15.57 -13.77
CA LEU A 347 6.31 -14.99 -12.45
C LEU A 347 7.29 -13.86 -12.17
N PHE A 348 6.76 -12.71 -11.75
CA PHE A 348 7.58 -11.61 -11.25
C PHE A 348 6.81 -10.79 -10.21
N SER A 349 7.54 -10.03 -9.43
CA SER A 349 6.93 -9.19 -8.41
C SER A 349 7.84 -8.04 -7.99
N VAL A 350 7.24 -6.97 -7.48
CA VAL A 350 7.96 -5.82 -6.93
C VAL A 350 7.43 -5.43 -5.56
N GLN A 351 8.33 -4.99 -4.69
CA GLN A 351 8.01 -4.55 -3.33
C GLN A 351 7.41 -3.14 -3.31
N TYR A 352 7.69 -2.33 -4.30
CA TYR A 352 7.23 -0.97 -4.48
C TYR A 352 5.92 -0.92 -5.28
N HIS A 353 5.37 0.28 -5.45
CA HIS A 353 4.08 0.55 -6.07
C HIS A 353 4.27 1.17 -7.47
N PRO A 354 4.30 0.37 -8.56
CA PRO A 354 4.47 0.87 -9.92
C PRO A 354 3.28 1.70 -10.41
N GLU A 355 2.11 1.52 -9.79
CA GLU A 355 0.91 2.30 -10.05
C GLU A 355 1.02 3.73 -9.52
N ALA A 356 2.00 4.02 -8.64
CA ALA A 356 2.09 5.28 -7.91
C ALA A 356 0.82 5.62 -7.12
N SER A 357 0.26 6.81 -7.29
CA SER A 357 -0.93 7.30 -6.57
C SER A 357 -0.84 7.07 -5.05
N PRO A 358 0.03 7.90 -4.41
CA PRO A 358 0.85 8.97 -5.01
C PRO A 358 2.23 8.48 -5.44
N GLY A 359 2.90 9.23 -6.30
CA GLY A 359 4.32 9.04 -6.60
C GLY A 359 4.71 9.11 -8.07
N PRO A 360 5.98 8.82 -8.38
CA PRO A 360 6.50 8.79 -9.74
C PRO A 360 6.03 7.54 -10.50
N HIS A 361 6.06 7.62 -11.83
CA HIS A 361 5.57 6.59 -12.74
C HIS A 361 6.69 5.84 -13.47
N ASP A 362 7.92 5.90 -12.98
CA ASP A 362 9.09 5.29 -13.62
C ASP A 362 8.90 3.78 -13.88
N ALA A 363 8.16 3.11 -13.01
CA ALA A 363 7.96 1.66 -13.04
C ALA A 363 6.63 1.22 -13.70
N ASP A 364 5.84 2.13 -14.28
CA ASP A 364 4.55 1.80 -14.91
C ASP A 364 4.65 0.74 -16.01
N TYR A 365 5.79 0.64 -16.70
CA TYR A 365 6.06 -0.36 -17.72
C TYR A 365 5.89 -1.83 -17.25
N LEU A 366 5.89 -2.07 -15.93
CA LEU A 366 5.69 -3.41 -15.38
C LEU A 366 4.29 -3.94 -15.65
N PHE A 367 3.29 -3.08 -15.83
CA PHE A 367 1.95 -3.49 -16.27
C PHE A 367 1.98 -3.97 -17.74
N GLU A 368 2.72 -3.29 -18.61
CA GLU A 368 2.94 -3.74 -19.98
C GLU A 368 3.69 -5.07 -20.01
N TYR A 369 4.72 -5.22 -19.18
CA TYR A 369 5.46 -6.48 -19.04
C TYR A 369 4.55 -7.65 -18.63
N PHE A 370 3.58 -7.41 -17.72
CA PHE A 370 2.60 -8.40 -17.33
C PHE A 370 1.67 -8.79 -18.50
N VAL A 371 1.20 -7.81 -19.26
CA VAL A 371 0.38 -8.05 -20.46
C VAL A 371 1.18 -8.85 -21.50
N GLN A 372 2.46 -8.52 -21.70
CA GLN A 372 3.32 -9.28 -22.63
C GLN A 372 3.50 -10.74 -22.18
N ALA A 373 3.69 -10.97 -20.88
CA ALA A 373 3.77 -12.33 -20.34
C ALA A 373 2.48 -13.15 -20.60
N MET A 374 1.32 -12.49 -20.50
CA MET A 374 0.03 -13.13 -20.86
C MET A 374 -0.07 -13.44 -22.35
N ARG A 375 0.38 -12.55 -23.23
CA ARG A 375 0.44 -12.80 -24.68
C ARG A 375 1.28 -14.01 -25.00
N ASP A 376 2.48 -14.05 -24.46
CA ASP A 376 3.45 -15.13 -24.74
C ASP A 376 2.94 -16.49 -24.27
N THR A 377 2.19 -16.52 -23.16
CA THR A 377 1.66 -17.77 -22.59
C THR A 377 0.37 -18.22 -23.26
N SER A 378 -0.50 -17.30 -23.69
CA SER A 378 -1.81 -17.62 -24.26
C SER A 378 -1.75 -18.08 -25.73
N GLY A 379 -0.62 -17.92 -26.40
CA GLY A 379 -0.48 -18.23 -27.84
C GLY A 379 -1.33 -17.31 -28.75
N LYS A 380 -1.89 -16.23 -28.24
CA LYS A 380 -2.74 -15.27 -28.98
C LYS A 380 -1.98 -14.43 -30.02
N VAL A 381 -0.66 -14.59 -30.15
CA VAL A 381 0.21 -13.77 -31.04
C VAL A 381 0.18 -14.23 -32.52
N LYS A 382 -0.60 -15.21 -32.94
CA LYS A 382 -0.54 -15.75 -34.33
C LYS A 382 -1.56 -15.18 -35.32
N ALA A 383 -2.24 -14.08 -35.01
CA ALA A 383 -3.31 -13.56 -35.88
C ALA A 383 -3.07 -12.15 -36.48
N LEU A 384 -1.85 -11.64 -36.46
CA LEU A 384 -1.49 -10.36 -37.09
C LEU A 384 -0.23 -10.51 -37.97
N SER A 385 -0.31 -11.40 -38.97
CA SER A 385 0.64 -11.42 -40.11
C SER A 385 -0.11 -11.25 -41.42
#